data_bb6911ebc09398be86246e9fdac43b70
#
_entry.id   bb6911ebc09398be86246e9fdac43b70
#
_cell.length_a   1.000
_cell.length_b   1.000
_cell.length_c   1.000
_cell.angle_alpha   90.00
_cell.angle_beta   90.00
_cell.angle_gamma   90.00
#
_symmetry.space_group_name_H-M   'P 1'
#
loop_
_entity.id
_entity.type
_entity.pdbx_description
1 polymer ?
#
loop_
_entity_poly.entity_id
_entity_poly.type
_entity_poly.pdbx_seq_one_letter_code
_entity_poly.pdbx_strand_id
1 'polypeptide(L)'
;ALVEFRTEGLLLRAAEDSDAAESDDRRDLEDVYGSYHPFFVRGDLDGDGRLDFAQAFVEKGASGLWFHVAVFFGTGDGTFQKPLWVERAISLSTGDLAIDRSLLVVTPDLSLDPTRRWRWEAGEKRFVDADEDSGRGRSDDEDAPDETPDQKPRARV
;
A
#
# COMPACT_ATOMS: atom_id res chain seq x y z
N ALA A 1 23.82 11.81 -4.37
CA ALA A 1 23.84 11.44 -5.80
C ALA A 1 22.43 11.03 -6.19
N LEU A 2 21.81 11.75 -7.12
CA LEU A 2 20.51 11.41 -7.67
C LEU A 2 20.59 10.01 -8.30
N VAL A 3 19.84 9.06 -7.77
CA VAL A 3 19.72 7.74 -8.38
C VAL A 3 18.70 7.87 -9.51
N GLU A 4 19.18 7.89 -10.76
CA GLU A 4 18.31 7.82 -11.94
C GLU A 4 18.09 6.36 -12.30
N PHE A 5 16.85 6.00 -12.55
CA PHE A 5 16.45 4.66 -12.91
C PHE A 5 15.70 4.66 -14.25
N ARG A 6 16.13 3.79 -15.19
CA ARG A 6 15.42 3.60 -16.45
C ARG A 6 14.62 2.32 -16.43
N THR A 7 13.32 2.44 -16.63
CA THR A 7 12.43 1.30 -16.78
C THR A 7 11.37 1.57 -17.83
N GLU A 8 11.12 0.61 -18.70
CA GLU A 8 10.07 0.68 -19.74
C GLU A 8 10.09 1.97 -20.59
N GLY A 9 11.27 2.53 -20.83
CA GLY A 9 11.43 3.78 -21.58
C GLY A 9 11.27 5.06 -20.79
N LEU A 10 10.86 4.99 -19.52
CA LEU A 10 10.77 6.13 -18.60
C LEU A 10 12.11 6.39 -17.93
N LEU A 11 12.45 7.66 -17.77
CA LEU A 11 13.56 8.10 -16.94
C LEU A 11 13.02 8.59 -15.61
N LEU A 12 13.24 7.80 -14.57
CA LEU A 12 12.77 8.07 -13.22
C LEU A 12 13.95 8.51 -12.35
N ARG A 13 13.72 9.45 -11.45
CA ARG A 13 14.61 9.75 -10.34
C ARG A 13 13.93 9.44 -9.00
N ALA A 14 14.70 9.15 -7.97
CA ALA A 14 14.14 9.07 -6.63
C ALA A 14 13.45 10.40 -6.27
N ALA A 15 12.27 10.30 -5.66
CA ALA A 15 11.59 11.47 -5.12
C ALA A 15 12.35 11.99 -3.90
N GLU A 16 12.45 13.30 -3.80
CA GLU A 16 13.06 14.02 -2.70
C GLU A 16 12.00 14.76 -1.87
N ASP A 17 12.29 15.11 -0.64
CA ASP A 17 11.35 15.84 0.23
C ASP A 17 10.88 17.15 -0.42
N SER A 18 11.72 17.76 -1.27
CA SER A 18 11.38 18.94 -2.06
C SER A 18 10.32 18.72 -3.15
N ASP A 19 10.00 17.47 -3.51
CA ASP A 19 8.91 17.15 -4.43
C ASP A 19 7.55 17.14 -3.72
N ALA A 20 7.57 17.20 -2.41
CA ALA A 20 6.38 17.28 -1.59
C ALA A 20 5.78 18.68 -1.63
N ALA A 21 4.47 18.76 -1.76
CA ALA A 21 3.75 20.01 -1.54
C ALA A 21 3.73 20.33 -0.04
N GLU A 22 3.85 21.59 0.30
CA GLU A 22 3.65 22.03 1.68
C GLU A 22 2.18 21.86 2.06
N SER A 23 1.93 21.25 3.23
CA SER A 23 0.61 21.16 3.84
C SER A 23 0.73 21.25 5.37
N ASP A 24 -0.35 21.63 6.02
CA ASP A 24 -0.38 21.69 7.49
C ASP A 24 -0.23 20.29 8.09
N ASP A 25 -0.89 19.29 7.50
CA ASP A 25 -0.79 17.88 7.94
C ASP A 25 0.65 17.36 7.89
N ARG A 26 1.42 17.77 6.89
CA ARG A 26 2.83 17.39 6.77
C ARG A 26 3.71 18.07 7.81
N ARG A 27 3.46 19.34 8.10
CA ARG A 27 4.18 20.06 9.18
C ARG A 27 3.91 19.41 10.53
N ASP A 28 2.68 19.01 10.80
CA ASP A 28 2.33 18.29 12.03
C ASP A 28 3.09 16.96 12.14
N LEU A 29 3.26 16.23 11.05
CA LEU A 29 4.07 15.00 11.02
C LEU A 29 5.56 15.26 11.24
N GLU A 30 6.12 16.31 10.62
CA GLU A 30 7.51 16.72 10.84
C GLU A 30 7.76 17.14 12.29
N ASP A 31 6.84 17.87 12.90
CA ASP A 31 6.91 18.29 14.30
C ASP A 31 6.87 17.12 15.27
N VAL A 32 6.11 16.07 14.95
CA VAL A 32 5.97 14.87 15.79
C VAL A 32 7.15 13.90 15.60
N TYR A 33 7.59 13.68 14.39
CA TYR A 33 8.56 12.62 14.06
C TYR A 33 9.98 13.12 13.81
N GLY A 34 10.20 14.41 13.67
CA GLY A 34 11.50 15.05 13.52
C GLY A 34 12.14 14.83 12.14
N SER A 35 12.42 13.59 11.74
CA SER A 35 12.97 13.24 10.42
C SER A 35 11.94 12.48 9.60
N TYR A 36 10.97 13.19 9.10
CA TYR A 36 9.91 12.63 8.27
C TYR A 36 10.30 12.69 6.78
N HIS A 37 10.29 11.53 6.12
CA HIS A 37 10.57 11.39 4.70
C HIS A 37 9.34 10.82 4.00
N PRO A 38 8.55 11.65 3.31
CA PRO A 38 7.25 11.22 2.77
C PRO A 38 7.35 10.17 1.67
N PHE A 39 8.49 10.06 1.02
CA PHE A 39 8.68 9.23 -0.18
C PHE A 39 9.59 8.02 0.03
N PHE A 40 9.97 7.76 1.27
CA PHE A 40 10.86 6.67 1.62
C PHE A 40 10.51 6.04 2.97
N VAL A 41 10.35 4.73 3.01
CA VAL A 41 10.13 3.97 4.25
C VAL A 41 10.93 2.68 4.27
N ARG A 42 11.29 2.23 5.48
CA ARG A 42 12.03 0.98 5.72
C ARG A 42 11.31 0.10 6.72
N GLY A 43 11.31 -1.20 6.47
CA GLY A 43 10.75 -2.22 7.35
C GLY A 43 10.85 -3.60 6.73
N ASP A 44 10.36 -4.60 7.43
CA ASP A 44 10.23 -5.96 6.93
C ASP A 44 8.87 -6.10 6.22
N LEU A 45 8.89 -6.04 4.89
CA LEU A 45 7.67 -6.04 4.08
C LEU A 45 7.25 -7.44 3.60
N ASP A 46 8.17 -8.40 3.57
CA ASP A 46 7.88 -9.77 3.16
C ASP A 46 7.84 -10.78 4.32
N GLY A 47 8.19 -10.34 5.54
CA GLY A 47 8.13 -11.15 6.76
C GLY A 47 9.33 -12.07 6.93
N ASP A 48 10.43 -11.84 6.21
CA ASP A 48 11.64 -12.68 6.26
C ASP A 48 12.64 -12.25 7.35
N GLY A 49 12.36 -11.17 8.06
CA GLY A 49 13.17 -10.59 9.13
C GLY A 49 14.33 -9.72 8.64
N ARG A 50 14.42 -9.43 7.34
CA ARG A 50 15.41 -8.54 6.76
C ARG A 50 14.84 -7.15 6.55
N LEU A 51 15.73 -6.20 6.34
CA LEU A 51 15.34 -4.84 6.10
C LEU A 51 15.08 -4.64 4.60
N ASP A 52 13.83 -4.31 4.29
CA ASP A 52 13.38 -3.86 2.98
C ASP A 52 13.18 -2.35 2.98
N PHE A 53 12.96 -1.77 1.81
CA PHE A 53 12.49 -0.40 1.74
C PHE A 53 11.52 -0.20 0.56
N ALA A 54 10.65 0.79 0.70
CA ALA A 54 9.87 1.34 -0.40
C ALA A 54 10.30 2.77 -0.68
N GLN A 55 10.38 3.11 -1.96
CA GLN A 55 10.78 4.41 -2.46
C GLN A 55 9.83 4.87 -3.56
N ALA A 56 9.40 6.11 -3.47
CA ALA A 56 8.73 6.77 -4.58
C ALA A 56 9.76 7.34 -5.57
N PHE A 57 9.44 7.26 -6.84
CA PHE A 57 10.20 7.82 -7.95
C PHE A 57 9.34 8.80 -8.72
N VAL A 58 9.94 9.87 -9.22
CA VAL A 58 9.27 10.89 -10.02
C VAL A 58 9.60 10.69 -11.49
N GLU A 59 8.58 10.75 -12.33
CA GLU A 59 8.71 10.73 -13.77
C GLU A 59 9.28 12.07 -14.27
N LYS A 60 10.41 12.00 -14.98
CA LYS A 60 11.09 13.18 -15.50
C LYS A 60 10.50 13.56 -16.85
N GLY A 61 10.03 14.79 -16.94
CA GLY A 61 9.52 15.38 -18.18
C GLY A 61 7.99 15.30 -18.36
N ALA A 62 7.26 14.79 -17.37
CA ALA A 62 5.79 14.84 -17.36
C ALA A 62 5.29 16.27 -17.14
N SER A 63 4.11 16.57 -17.68
CA SER A 63 3.43 17.88 -17.47
C SER A 63 2.85 18.08 -16.07
N GLY A 64 3.22 17.23 -15.13
CA GLY A 64 2.89 17.25 -13.71
C GLY A 64 3.82 16.29 -12.99
N LEU A 65 3.77 16.25 -11.66
CA LEU A 65 4.54 15.28 -10.88
C LEU A 65 3.74 13.98 -10.79
N TRP A 66 4.21 12.96 -11.52
CA TRP A 66 3.69 11.60 -11.41
C TRP A 66 4.69 10.75 -10.64
N PHE A 67 4.17 10.03 -9.65
CA PHE A 67 4.99 9.20 -8.78
C PHE A 67 4.77 7.72 -9.09
N HIS A 68 5.83 6.96 -8.94
CA HIS A 68 5.86 5.50 -9.07
C HIS A 68 6.47 4.94 -7.79
N VAL A 69 5.83 3.98 -7.16
CA VAL A 69 6.32 3.39 -5.91
C VAL A 69 6.86 2.00 -6.17
N ALA A 70 8.10 1.76 -5.75
CA ALA A 70 8.74 0.47 -5.84
C ALA A 70 9.24 -0.01 -4.47
N VAL A 71 9.23 -1.34 -4.29
CA VAL A 71 9.77 -2.03 -3.12
C VAL A 71 11.04 -2.76 -3.51
N PHE A 72 12.03 -2.72 -2.63
CA PHE A 72 13.33 -3.37 -2.74
C PHE A 72 13.50 -4.31 -1.56
N PHE A 73 13.51 -5.61 -1.80
CA PHE A 73 13.73 -6.62 -0.77
C PHE A 73 15.21 -6.79 -0.47
N GLY A 74 15.55 -6.81 0.82
CA GLY A 74 16.90 -7.04 1.29
C GLY A 74 17.36 -8.49 1.10
N THR A 75 18.62 -8.68 0.71
CA THR A 75 19.21 -10.01 0.51
C THR A 75 19.96 -10.51 1.74
N GLY A 76 20.11 -9.65 2.77
CA GLY A 76 20.79 -9.98 4.04
C GLY A 76 22.30 -9.75 4.03
N ASP A 77 22.91 -9.49 2.88
CA ASP A 77 24.32 -9.13 2.72
C ASP A 77 24.55 -7.61 2.55
N GLY A 78 23.50 -6.82 2.76
CA GLY A 78 23.49 -5.37 2.57
C GLY A 78 23.17 -4.93 1.16
N THR A 79 22.80 -5.87 0.28
CA THR A 79 22.30 -5.58 -1.06
C THR A 79 20.78 -5.76 -1.15
N PHE A 80 20.21 -5.40 -2.28
CA PHE A 80 18.77 -5.46 -2.51
C PHE A 80 18.47 -6.16 -3.83
N GLN A 81 17.31 -6.81 -3.91
CA GLN A 81 16.79 -7.39 -5.13
C GLN A 81 16.36 -6.30 -6.11
N LYS A 82 16.05 -6.71 -7.36
CA LYS A 82 15.45 -5.79 -8.33
C LYS A 82 14.12 -5.25 -7.80
N PRO A 83 13.81 -3.96 -8.08
CA PRO A 83 12.58 -3.36 -7.58
C PRO A 83 11.33 -4.05 -8.12
N LEU A 84 10.34 -4.16 -7.25
CA LEU A 84 8.97 -4.52 -7.61
C LEU A 84 8.10 -3.27 -7.56
N TRP A 85 7.48 -2.95 -8.69
CA TRP A 85 6.57 -1.81 -8.79
C TRP A 85 5.23 -2.14 -8.14
N VAL A 86 4.80 -1.31 -7.21
CA VAL A 86 3.53 -1.46 -6.47
C VAL A 86 2.50 -0.46 -7.01
N GLU A 87 2.91 0.78 -7.23
CA GLU A 87 2.07 1.84 -7.78
C GLU A 87 2.76 2.50 -8.97
N ARG A 88 1.97 2.93 -9.95
CA ARG A 88 2.48 3.63 -11.13
C ARG A 88 1.61 4.84 -11.47
N ALA A 89 2.28 5.94 -11.82
CA ALA A 89 1.64 7.18 -12.26
C ALA A 89 0.54 7.67 -11.33
N ILE A 90 0.84 7.76 -10.04
CA ILE A 90 -0.06 8.31 -9.02
C ILE A 90 0.31 9.75 -8.65
N SER A 91 -0.66 10.51 -8.15
CA SER A 91 -0.38 11.75 -7.44
C SER A 91 0.06 11.41 -6.01
N LEU A 92 1.16 11.96 -5.54
CA LEU A 92 1.69 11.70 -4.19
C LEU A 92 2.33 12.97 -3.57
N SER A 93 2.26 14.11 -4.24
CA SER A 93 2.92 15.33 -3.75
C SER A 93 2.37 15.82 -2.40
N THR A 94 1.09 15.56 -2.11
CA THR A 94 0.43 15.86 -0.83
C THR A 94 0.27 14.62 0.06
N GLY A 95 0.83 13.50 -0.36
CA GLY A 95 0.71 12.21 0.29
C GLY A 95 2.01 11.71 0.91
N ASP A 96 2.01 10.45 1.32
CA ASP A 96 3.18 9.79 1.90
C ASP A 96 3.19 8.27 1.72
N LEU A 97 4.32 7.69 2.13
CA LEU A 97 4.52 6.26 2.32
C LEU A 97 4.69 5.96 3.82
N ALA A 98 4.07 4.90 4.27
CA ALA A 98 4.24 4.37 5.63
C ALA A 98 4.31 2.84 5.63
N ILE A 99 4.74 2.26 6.74
CA ILE A 99 4.63 0.81 6.99
C ILE A 99 3.80 0.61 8.26
N ASP A 100 2.75 -0.18 8.15
CA ASP A 100 1.94 -0.64 9.26
C ASP A 100 1.93 -2.17 9.28
N ARG A 101 2.61 -2.80 10.26
CA ARG A 101 2.64 -4.25 10.47
C ARG A 101 2.98 -5.05 9.21
N SER A 102 4.01 -4.71 8.50
CA SER A 102 4.42 -5.30 7.21
C SER A 102 3.49 -4.97 6.03
N LEU A 103 2.51 -4.09 6.20
CA LEU A 103 1.77 -3.53 5.07
C LEU A 103 2.49 -2.27 4.59
N LEU A 104 2.70 -2.16 3.29
CA LEU A 104 3.05 -0.88 2.68
C LEU A 104 1.78 -0.06 2.55
N VAL A 105 1.78 1.10 3.17
CA VAL A 105 0.67 2.06 3.13
C VAL A 105 1.06 3.20 2.20
N VAL A 106 0.23 3.44 1.20
CA VAL A 106 0.37 4.55 0.25
C VAL A 106 -0.82 5.47 0.43
N THR A 107 -0.57 6.68 0.90
CA THR A 107 -1.57 7.73 1.09
C THR A 107 -1.38 8.78 0.01
N PRO A 108 -2.22 8.81 -1.05
CA PRO A 108 -2.06 9.76 -2.14
C PRO A 108 -2.19 11.23 -1.71
N ASP A 109 -3.04 11.48 -0.72
CA ASP A 109 -3.26 12.82 -0.15
C ASP A 109 -3.56 12.68 1.35
N LEU A 110 -2.76 13.31 2.20
CA LEU A 110 -2.91 13.26 3.67
C LEU A 110 -4.21 13.88 4.19
N SER A 111 -4.80 14.81 3.43
CA SER A 111 -6.07 15.45 3.79
C SER A 111 -7.31 14.67 3.35
N LEU A 112 -7.13 13.64 2.52
CA LEU A 112 -8.20 12.84 1.94
C LEU A 112 -7.94 11.36 2.18
N ASP A 113 -8.96 10.61 2.57
CA ASP A 113 -8.95 9.16 2.44
C ASP A 113 -9.44 8.80 1.01
N PRO A 114 -8.66 8.07 0.19
CA PRO A 114 -8.38 6.67 0.47
C PRO A 114 -6.88 6.35 0.55
N THR A 115 -6.49 5.81 1.66
CA THR A 115 -5.22 5.13 1.86
C THR A 115 -5.26 3.77 1.18
N ARG A 116 -4.22 3.41 0.44
CA ARG A 116 -4.07 2.07 -0.14
C ARG A 116 -3.11 1.26 0.69
N ARG A 117 -3.47 0.00 1.00
CA ARG A 117 -2.67 -0.91 1.80
C ARG A 117 -2.25 -2.11 0.98
N TRP A 118 -0.97 -2.31 0.85
CA TRP A 118 -0.39 -3.37 0.04
C TRP A 118 0.24 -4.44 0.93
N ARG A 119 -0.16 -5.69 0.75
CA ARG A 119 0.39 -6.86 1.42
C ARG A 119 1.21 -7.69 0.44
N TRP A 120 2.37 -8.15 0.89
CA TRP A 120 3.15 -9.10 0.11
C TRP A 120 2.51 -10.48 0.14
N GLU A 121 2.29 -11.06 -1.04
CA GLU A 121 1.80 -12.43 -1.22
C GLU A 121 2.96 -13.29 -1.72
N ALA A 122 3.60 -14.02 -0.80
CA ALA A 122 4.82 -14.79 -1.07
C ALA A 122 4.61 -15.91 -2.10
N GLY A 123 3.42 -16.53 -2.12
CA GLY A 123 3.07 -17.58 -3.08
C GLY A 123 2.98 -17.08 -4.52
N GLU A 124 2.54 -15.86 -4.70
CA GLU A 124 2.36 -15.22 -6.01
C GLU A 124 3.50 -14.26 -6.37
N LYS A 125 4.40 -13.98 -5.41
CA LYS A 125 5.51 -13.03 -5.52
C LYS A 125 5.07 -11.67 -6.03
N ARG A 126 3.99 -11.15 -5.46
CA ARG A 126 3.44 -9.83 -5.79
C ARG A 126 2.82 -9.16 -4.56
N PHE A 127 2.64 -7.86 -4.65
CA PHE A 127 1.80 -7.12 -3.72
C PHE A 127 0.33 -7.23 -4.15
N VAL A 128 -0.55 -7.41 -3.17
CA VAL A 128 -2.01 -7.43 -3.34
C VAL A 128 -2.63 -6.36 -2.45
N ASP A 129 -3.77 -5.83 -2.88
CA ASP A 129 -4.53 -4.89 -2.06
C ASP A 129 -5.07 -5.64 -0.83
N ALA A 130 -4.68 -5.19 0.36
CA ALA A 130 -5.07 -5.82 1.61
C ALA A 130 -6.55 -5.61 1.95
N ASP A 131 -7.17 -4.58 1.38
CA ASP A 131 -8.57 -4.22 1.65
C ASP A 131 -9.54 -4.96 0.73
N GLU A 132 -9.13 -5.36 -0.49
CA GLU A 132 -9.96 -6.15 -1.41
C GLU A 132 -10.23 -7.59 -0.90
N ASP A 133 -9.31 -8.17 -0.16
CA ASP A 133 -9.42 -9.56 0.34
C ASP A 133 -10.40 -9.67 1.53
N SER A 134 -10.68 -8.58 2.21
CA SER A 134 -11.64 -8.52 3.33
C SER A 134 -13.10 -8.71 2.90
N GLY A 135 -13.39 -8.59 1.61
CA GLY A 135 -14.74 -8.71 1.02
C GLY A 135 -15.11 -10.11 0.53
N ARG A 136 -14.17 -11.04 0.39
CA ARG A 136 -14.42 -12.38 -0.16
C ARG A 136 -14.84 -13.45 0.86
N GLY A 137 -14.92 -13.12 2.14
CA GLY A 137 -15.21 -14.06 3.23
C GLY A 137 -16.63 -14.05 3.79
N ARG A 138 -17.59 -13.38 3.16
CA ARG A 138 -19.01 -13.47 3.49
C ARG A 138 -19.80 -14.02 2.31
N SER A 139 -19.61 -15.29 2.01
CA SER A 139 -20.63 -16.07 1.29
C SER A 139 -21.71 -16.45 2.29
N ASP A 140 -22.87 -15.91 2.05
CA ASP A 140 -24.18 -16.23 2.49
C ASP A 140 -24.41 -17.74 2.61
N ASP A 141 -24.27 -18.28 3.81
CA ASP A 141 -24.82 -19.56 4.22
C ASP A 141 -25.65 -19.35 5.49
N GLU A 142 -26.76 -18.61 5.36
CA GLU A 142 -27.85 -18.62 6.35
C GLU A 142 -29.18 -18.31 5.65
N ASP A 143 -29.64 -19.23 4.81
CA ASP A 143 -31.03 -19.39 4.50
C ASP A 143 -31.37 -20.89 4.62
N ALA A 144 -31.47 -21.37 5.87
CA ALA A 144 -32.16 -22.58 6.19
C ALA A 144 -33.66 -22.26 6.31
N PRO A 145 -34.54 -22.85 5.52
CA PRO A 145 -35.99 -22.66 5.69
C PRO A 145 -36.45 -23.32 7.00
N ASP A 146 -37.06 -22.50 7.84
CA ASP A 146 -37.79 -22.91 9.02
C ASP A 146 -38.98 -23.82 8.62
N GLU A 147 -38.79 -25.14 8.69
CA GLU A 147 -39.88 -26.11 8.58
C GLU A 147 -40.64 -26.13 9.91
N THR A 148 -41.70 -25.38 9.97
CA THR A 148 -42.74 -25.49 11.01
C THR A 148 -43.51 -26.81 10.84
N PRO A 149 -43.55 -27.72 11.83
CA PRO A 149 -44.34 -28.92 11.72
C PRO A 149 -45.82 -28.63 11.93
N ASP A 150 -46.57 -29.00 10.95
CA ASP A 150 -48.04 -29.02 10.82
C ASP A 150 -48.72 -29.68 12.05
N GLN A 151 -49.40 -28.89 12.88
CA GLN A 151 -50.23 -29.42 13.95
C GLN A 151 -51.60 -29.81 13.42
N LYS A 152 -51.84 -31.10 13.25
CA LYS A 152 -53.11 -31.70 12.99
C LYS A 152 -54.10 -31.49 14.16
N PRO A 153 -55.35 -30.98 13.94
CA PRO A 153 -56.34 -30.88 14.96
C PRO A 153 -56.94 -32.26 15.28
N ARG A 154 -56.93 -32.62 16.56
CA ARG A 154 -57.66 -33.80 17.07
C ARG A 154 -59.16 -33.49 17.14
N ALA A 155 -59.93 -34.27 16.41
CA ALA A 155 -61.39 -34.34 16.54
C ALA A 155 -61.75 -34.93 17.91
N ARG A 156 -62.72 -34.32 18.60
CA ARG A 156 -63.45 -34.91 19.73
C ARG A 156 -64.70 -35.61 19.20
N VAL A 157 -64.89 -36.86 19.65
CA VAL A 157 -66.17 -37.51 19.77
C VAL A 157 -66.68 -37.31 21.17
#